data_9851de5353d743c327a13d6926826cd1
#
_entry.id   9851de5353d743c327a13d6926826cd1
#
_cell.length_a   1.000
_cell.length_b   1.000
_cell.length_c   1.000
_cell.angle_alpha   90.00
_cell.angle_beta   90.00
_cell.angle_gamma   90.00
#
_symmetry.space_group_name_H-M   'P 1'
#
loop_
_entity.id
_entity.type
_entity.pdbx_description
1 polymer ?
#
loop_
_entity_poly.entity_id
_entity_poly.type
_entity_poly.pdbx_seq_one_letter_code
_entity_poly.pdbx_strand_id
1 'polypeptide(L)'
;VLLERDFWLAVMHAQKDLGISIPEEALEAYLRVKEEVDLDRIARREQKLRHDVKARIEEFCELAGHQQIHKGLTSRDLTDNVEQLQILQSLKLVRVKTVAALNKLSKLVEEYKNLVLVARTHNVPAQLSSVGRRLAMFGEEVLLGLEQLDLFIESYPLRGLKGAVGTRLDILQ
;
A
#
# COMPACT_ATOMS: atom_id res chain seq x y z
N VAL A 1 -1.04 -5.88 -10.72
CA VAL A 1 -2.21 -6.17 -11.59
C VAL A 1 -3.47 -6.39 -10.76
N LEU A 2 -3.52 -7.31 -9.76
CA LEU A 2 -4.75 -7.59 -9.00
C LEU A 2 -5.33 -6.34 -8.33
N LEU A 3 -4.51 -5.53 -7.65
CA LEU A 3 -4.95 -4.27 -7.05
C LEU A 3 -5.48 -3.25 -8.09
N GLU A 4 -4.97 -3.29 -9.32
CA GLU A 4 -5.48 -2.45 -10.41
C GLU A 4 -6.87 -2.90 -10.83
N ARG A 5 -7.11 -4.22 -10.90
CA ARG A 5 -8.42 -4.79 -11.18
C ARG A 5 -9.43 -4.48 -10.06
N ASP A 6 -9.00 -4.58 -8.79
CA ASP A 6 -9.82 -4.15 -7.65
C ASP A 6 -10.18 -2.66 -7.74
N PHE A 7 -9.22 -1.81 -8.12
CA PHE A 7 -9.46 -0.38 -8.32
C PHE A 7 -10.48 -0.12 -9.42
N TRP A 8 -10.35 -0.76 -10.59
CA TRP A 8 -11.32 -0.60 -11.68
C TRP A 8 -12.73 -1.05 -11.27
N LEU A 9 -12.84 -2.17 -10.56
CA LEU A 9 -14.13 -2.65 -10.06
C LEU A 9 -14.73 -1.68 -9.04
N ALA A 10 -13.95 -1.15 -8.13
CA ALA A 10 -14.42 -0.15 -7.17
C ALA A 10 -14.92 1.12 -7.87
N VAL A 11 -14.22 1.59 -8.91
CA VAL A 11 -14.66 2.73 -9.72
C VAL A 11 -15.93 2.41 -10.47
N MET A 12 -16.08 1.21 -11.08
CA MET A 12 -17.31 0.81 -11.74
C MET A 12 -18.50 0.77 -10.79
N HIS A 13 -18.33 0.24 -9.58
CA HIS A 13 -19.37 0.27 -8.55
C HIS A 13 -19.78 1.70 -8.19
N ALA A 14 -18.80 2.56 -7.92
CA ALA A 14 -19.08 3.97 -7.60
C ALA A 14 -19.79 4.71 -8.76
N GLN A 15 -19.38 4.45 -10.00
CA GLN A 15 -20.04 5.02 -11.19
C GLN A 15 -21.49 4.55 -11.32
N LYS A 16 -21.76 3.26 -11.05
CA LYS A 16 -23.10 2.72 -11.03
C LYS A 16 -23.97 3.35 -9.93
N ASP A 17 -23.44 3.48 -8.74
CA ASP A 17 -24.12 4.14 -7.61
C ASP A 17 -24.47 5.61 -7.89
N LEU A 18 -23.67 6.27 -8.73
CA LEU A 18 -23.89 7.63 -9.20
C LEU A 18 -24.84 7.71 -10.41
N GLY A 19 -25.43 6.59 -10.84
CA GLY A 19 -26.40 6.53 -11.91
C GLY A 19 -25.84 6.37 -13.32
N ILE A 20 -24.54 6.11 -13.47
CA ILE A 20 -23.96 5.77 -14.78
C ILE A 20 -24.43 4.36 -15.18
N SER A 21 -24.93 4.24 -16.41
CA SER A 21 -25.43 2.97 -16.94
C SER A 21 -24.28 1.98 -17.17
N ILE A 22 -24.10 1.06 -16.22
CA ILE A 22 -23.18 -0.07 -16.32
C ILE A 22 -24.01 -1.36 -16.23
N PRO A 23 -23.97 -2.24 -17.25
CA PRO A 23 -24.71 -3.50 -17.21
C PRO A 23 -24.24 -4.37 -16.04
N GLU A 24 -25.19 -4.95 -15.30
CA GLU A 24 -24.88 -5.87 -14.18
C GLU A 24 -24.04 -7.04 -14.64
N GLU A 25 -24.38 -7.64 -15.77
CA GLU A 25 -23.66 -8.72 -16.38
C GLU A 25 -22.18 -8.42 -16.67
N ALA A 26 -21.86 -7.14 -16.98
CA ALA A 26 -20.48 -6.73 -17.19
C ALA A 26 -19.71 -6.73 -15.87
N LEU A 27 -20.31 -6.20 -14.80
CA LEU A 27 -19.69 -6.17 -13.48
C LEU A 27 -19.43 -7.59 -12.97
N GLU A 28 -20.42 -8.49 -13.09
CA GLU A 28 -20.28 -9.89 -12.72
C GLU A 28 -19.21 -10.62 -13.55
N ALA A 29 -19.12 -10.31 -14.85
CA ALA A 29 -18.11 -10.89 -15.74
C ALA A 29 -16.69 -10.49 -15.31
N TYR A 30 -16.44 -9.22 -15.02
CA TYR A 30 -15.15 -8.75 -14.49
C TYR A 30 -14.82 -9.37 -13.13
N LEU A 31 -15.77 -9.45 -12.21
CA LEU A 31 -15.58 -10.08 -10.90
C LEU A 31 -15.17 -11.54 -11.02
N ARG A 32 -15.79 -12.29 -11.94
CA ARG A 32 -15.51 -13.72 -12.16
C ARG A 32 -14.08 -13.98 -12.63
N VAL A 33 -13.55 -13.13 -13.52
CA VAL A 33 -12.22 -13.30 -14.12
C VAL A 33 -11.14 -12.46 -13.44
N LYS A 34 -11.45 -11.79 -12.33
CA LYS A 34 -10.55 -10.85 -11.65
C LYS A 34 -9.18 -11.46 -11.34
N GLU A 35 -9.14 -12.72 -10.93
CA GLU A 35 -7.91 -13.41 -10.54
C GLU A 35 -7.20 -14.12 -11.70
N GLU A 36 -7.79 -14.19 -12.88
CA GLU A 36 -7.23 -14.85 -14.06
C GLU A 36 -6.22 -13.92 -14.77
N VAL A 37 -5.02 -13.71 -14.17
CA VAL A 37 -3.99 -12.81 -14.71
C VAL A 37 -3.01 -13.59 -15.59
N ASP A 38 -2.92 -13.25 -16.87
CA ASP A 38 -1.93 -13.76 -17.82
C ASP A 38 -0.85 -12.70 -18.11
N LEU A 39 0.27 -12.76 -17.36
CA LEU A 39 1.36 -11.80 -17.47
C LEU A 39 2.05 -11.85 -18.84
N ASP A 40 2.16 -13.02 -19.47
CA ASP A 40 2.79 -13.15 -20.79
C ASP A 40 1.91 -12.51 -21.88
N ARG A 41 0.61 -12.62 -21.73
CA ARG A 41 -0.37 -11.97 -22.63
C ARG A 41 -0.33 -10.46 -22.50
N ILE A 42 -0.25 -9.94 -21.25
CA ILE A 42 -0.07 -8.52 -20.97
C ILE A 42 1.25 -8.03 -21.59
N ALA A 43 2.37 -8.72 -21.38
CA ALA A 43 3.68 -8.34 -21.91
C ALA A 43 3.69 -8.27 -23.44
N ARG A 44 3.10 -9.26 -24.13
CA ARG A 44 2.97 -9.24 -25.60
C ARG A 44 2.14 -8.06 -26.11
N ARG A 45 1.07 -7.68 -25.40
CA ARG A 45 0.26 -6.50 -25.72
C ARG A 45 1.03 -5.21 -25.51
N GLU A 46 1.73 -5.11 -24.39
CA GLU A 46 2.55 -3.93 -24.05
C GLU A 46 3.63 -3.67 -25.11
N GLN A 47 4.30 -4.72 -25.60
CA GLN A 47 5.27 -4.59 -26.69
C GLN A 47 4.68 -3.99 -27.97
N LYS A 48 3.42 -4.33 -28.30
CA LYS A 48 2.72 -3.79 -29.47
C LYS A 48 2.20 -2.37 -29.26
N LEU A 49 1.57 -2.14 -28.10
CA LEU A 49 0.88 -0.90 -27.78
C LEU A 49 1.82 0.20 -27.29
N ARG A 50 3.01 -0.18 -26.82
CA ARG A 50 3.97 0.72 -26.16
C ARG A 50 3.36 1.48 -24.98
N HIS A 51 2.41 0.82 -24.31
CA HIS A 51 1.67 1.39 -23.18
C HIS A 51 1.21 0.29 -22.22
N ASP A 52 1.74 0.30 -21.02
CA ASP A 52 1.55 -0.72 -19.97
C ASP A 52 0.10 -0.79 -19.46
N VAL A 53 -0.49 0.33 -19.06
CA VAL A 53 -1.87 0.36 -18.55
C VAL A 53 -2.86 -0.07 -19.64
N LYS A 54 -2.67 0.37 -20.90
CA LYS A 54 -3.53 -0.03 -22.02
C LYS A 54 -3.50 -1.53 -22.26
N ALA A 55 -2.32 -2.15 -22.13
CA ALA A 55 -2.16 -3.59 -22.28
C ALA A 55 -2.94 -4.36 -21.19
N ARG A 56 -2.92 -3.89 -19.95
CA ARG A 56 -3.68 -4.46 -18.84
C ARG A 56 -5.19 -4.26 -18.97
N ILE A 57 -5.62 -3.10 -19.49
CA ILE A 57 -7.03 -2.83 -19.78
C ILE A 57 -7.54 -3.81 -20.85
N GLU A 58 -6.83 -3.94 -21.98
CA GLU A 58 -7.26 -4.81 -23.08
C GLU A 58 -7.30 -6.28 -22.67
N GLU A 59 -6.35 -6.74 -21.88
CA GLU A 59 -6.33 -8.10 -21.38
C GLU A 59 -7.54 -8.38 -20.47
N PHE A 60 -7.82 -7.49 -19.52
CA PHE A 60 -8.94 -7.68 -18.59
C PHE A 60 -10.30 -7.53 -19.28
N CYS A 61 -10.42 -6.61 -20.24
CA CYS A 61 -11.62 -6.46 -21.06
C CYS A 61 -11.90 -7.70 -21.91
N GLU A 62 -10.87 -8.29 -22.50
CA GLU A 62 -11.02 -9.51 -23.32
C GLU A 62 -11.43 -10.71 -22.47
N LEU A 63 -10.85 -10.89 -21.28
CA LEU A 63 -11.26 -11.95 -20.36
C LEU A 63 -12.72 -11.81 -19.92
N ALA A 64 -13.16 -10.60 -19.61
CA ALA A 64 -14.53 -10.34 -19.19
C ALA A 64 -15.53 -10.32 -20.36
N GLY A 65 -15.08 -10.14 -21.61
CA GLY A 65 -15.94 -9.95 -22.76
C GLY A 65 -16.66 -8.60 -22.83
N HIS A 66 -16.22 -7.62 -22.04
CA HIS A 66 -16.81 -6.29 -21.92
C HIS A 66 -15.75 -5.18 -21.95
N GLN A 67 -16.15 -3.94 -22.33
CA GLN A 67 -15.29 -2.77 -22.36
C GLN A 67 -15.86 -1.64 -21.48
N GLN A 68 -15.94 -1.89 -20.16
CA GLN A 68 -16.57 -0.96 -19.23
C GLN A 68 -15.57 -0.31 -18.23
N ILE A 69 -14.35 -0.84 -18.07
CA ILE A 69 -13.35 -0.31 -17.14
C ILE A 69 -12.63 0.91 -17.70
N HIS A 70 -12.02 1.68 -16.82
CA HIS A 70 -11.12 2.81 -17.12
C HIS A 70 -11.79 4.01 -17.82
N LYS A 71 -13.12 4.06 -17.87
CA LYS A 71 -13.84 5.21 -18.44
C LYS A 71 -13.70 6.42 -17.51
N GLY A 72 -13.41 7.59 -18.07
CA GLY A 72 -13.18 8.82 -17.35
C GLY A 72 -11.87 8.87 -16.54
N LEU A 73 -10.97 7.90 -16.70
CA LEU A 73 -9.71 7.81 -15.96
C LEU A 73 -8.50 8.06 -16.87
N THR A 74 -7.46 8.64 -16.28
CA THR A 74 -6.11 8.58 -16.85
C THR A 74 -5.31 7.43 -16.25
N SER A 75 -4.26 6.99 -16.95
CA SER A 75 -3.35 5.93 -16.45
C SER A 75 -2.82 6.22 -15.05
N ARG A 76 -2.52 7.50 -14.75
CA ARG A 76 -2.03 7.92 -13.43
C ARG A 76 -3.09 7.88 -12.33
N ASP A 77 -4.37 7.99 -12.65
CA ASP A 77 -5.44 7.76 -11.69
C ASP A 77 -5.44 6.31 -11.19
N LEU A 78 -5.06 5.37 -12.05
CA LEU A 78 -4.87 3.98 -11.67
C LEU A 78 -3.55 3.75 -10.93
N THR A 79 -2.42 4.00 -11.62
CA THR A 79 -1.10 3.59 -11.14
C THR A 79 -0.71 4.26 -9.83
N ASP A 80 -0.91 5.58 -9.71
CA ASP A 80 -0.49 6.31 -8.51
C ASP A 80 -1.34 5.93 -7.28
N ASN A 81 -2.67 5.70 -7.45
CA ASN A 81 -3.50 5.26 -6.32
C ASN A 81 -3.16 3.83 -5.87
N VAL A 82 -2.90 2.92 -6.81
CA VAL A 82 -2.47 1.56 -6.49
C VAL A 82 -1.11 1.55 -5.80
N GLU A 83 -0.16 2.34 -6.28
CA GLU A 83 1.15 2.49 -5.65
C GLU A 83 1.03 3.04 -4.22
N GLN A 84 0.24 4.09 -4.01
CA GLN A 84 -0.02 4.64 -2.68
C GLN A 84 -0.69 3.62 -1.74
N LEU A 85 -1.61 2.81 -2.25
CA LEU A 85 -2.20 1.72 -1.47
C LEU A 85 -1.14 0.67 -1.07
N GLN A 86 -0.24 0.29 -1.99
CA GLN A 86 0.85 -0.64 -1.71
C GLN A 86 1.82 -0.09 -0.65
N ILE A 87 2.15 1.21 -0.73
CA ILE A 87 2.99 1.89 0.27
C ILE A 87 2.28 1.85 1.63
N LEU A 88 0.99 2.21 1.70
CA LEU A 88 0.23 2.18 2.95
C LEU A 88 0.17 0.77 3.56
N GLN A 89 -0.03 -0.27 2.74
CA GLN A 89 0.01 -1.67 3.20
C GLN A 89 1.40 -2.05 3.73
N SER A 90 2.46 -1.59 3.07
CA SER A 90 3.85 -1.83 3.51
C SER A 90 4.15 -1.13 4.83
N LEU A 91 3.70 0.11 5.03
CA LEU A 91 3.83 0.84 6.29
C LEU A 91 3.11 0.11 7.43
N LYS A 92 1.90 -0.40 7.19
CA LYS A 92 1.15 -1.22 8.18
C LYS A 92 1.91 -2.51 8.54
N LEU A 93 2.55 -3.15 7.56
CA LEU A 93 3.39 -4.33 7.82
C LEU A 93 4.62 -3.98 8.66
N VAL A 94 5.30 -2.88 8.35
CA VAL A 94 6.43 -2.36 9.16
C VAL A 94 5.96 -2.10 10.58
N ARG A 95 4.81 -1.45 10.78
CA ARG A 95 4.21 -1.22 12.09
C ARG A 95 4.06 -2.51 12.91
N VAL A 96 3.46 -3.54 12.32
CA VAL A 96 3.25 -4.85 12.99
C VAL A 96 4.58 -5.46 13.42
N LYS A 97 5.60 -5.42 12.56
CA LYS A 97 6.95 -5.94 12.87
C LYS A 97 7.63 -5.12 13.97
N THR A 98 7.49 -3.80 13.95
CA THR A 98 8.04 -2.91 14.98
C THR A 98 7.41 -3.18 16.34
N VAL A 99 6.08 -3.32 16.43
CA VAL A 99 5.39 -3.70 17.67
C VAL A 99 5.87 -5.05 18.20
N ALA A 100 6.05 -6.04 17.31
CA ALA A 100 6.57 -7.36 17.71
C ALA A 100 8.02 -7.28 18.23
N ALA A 101 8.86 -6.44 17.62
CA ALA A 101 10.23 -6.20 18.07
C ALA A 101 10.27 -5.51 19.43
N LEU A 102 9.46 -4.46 19.63
CA LEU A 102 9.33 -3.76 20.93
C LEU A 102 8.84 -4.70 22.03
N ASN A 103 7.88 -5.57 21.74
CA ASN A 103 7.41 -6.55 22.73
C ASN A 103 8.51 -7.54 23.15
N LYS A 104 9.35 -8.00 22.22
CA LYS A 104 10.53 -8.83 22.56
C LYS A 104 11.54 -8.04 23.36
N LEU A 105 11.84 -6.80 22.96
CA LEU A 105 12.79 -5.94 23.65
C LEU A 105 12.33 -5.62 25.07
N SER A 106 11.05 -5.33 25.29
CA SER A 106 10.46 -5.12 26.60
C SER A 106 10.67 -6.32 27.55
N LYS A 107 10.50 -7.54 27.05
CA LYS A 107 10.76 -8.77 27.84
C LYS A 107 12.23 -8.89 28.22
N LEU A 108 13.15 -8.59 27.29
CA LEU A 108 14.58 -8.59 27.58
C LEU A 108 14.98 -7.48 28.57
N VAL A 109 14.37 -6.32 28.48
CA VAL A 109 14.56 -5.23 29.45
C VAL A 109 14.20 -5.71 30.85
N GLU A 110 13.04 -6.33 31.01
CA GLU A 110 12.58 -6.86 32.30
C GLU A 110 13.46 -8.00 32.82
N GLU A 111 13.87 -8.91 31.96
CA GLU A 111 14.75 -10.04 32.31
C GLU A 111 16.13 -9.55 32.80
N TYR A 112 16.70 -8.55 32.12
CA TYR A 112 18.06 -8.07 32.39
C TYR A 112 18.13 -6.75 33.18
N LYS A 113 17.04 -6.28 33.77
CA LYS A 113 17.01 -5.02 34.53
C LYS A 113 18.01 -4.97 35.70
N ASN A 114 18.26 -6.13 36.32
CA ASN A 114 19.16 -6.28 37.46
C ASN A 114 20.56 -6.78 37.08
N LEU A 115 20.82 -7.08 35.82
CA LEU A 115 22.16 -7.48 35.38
C LEU A 115 23.06 -6.28 35.25
N VAL A 116 23.92 -6.11 36.27
CA VAL A 116 24.81 -4.96 36.40
C VAL A 116 25.94 -5.01 35.36
N LEU A 117 26.24 -3.88 34.78
CA LEU A 117 27.39 -3.65 33.92
C LEU A 117 28.08 -2.31 34.28
N VAL A 118 29.36 -2.22 33.96
CA VAL A 118 30.11 -0.98 34.08
C VAL A 118 29.96 -0.17 32.79
N ALA A 119 29.26 0.96 32.88
CA ALA A 119 29.20 1.92 31.79
C ALA A 119 30.55 2.64 31.63
N ARG A 120 30.89 2.95 30.37
CA ARG A 120 32.16 3.60 30.01
C ARG A 120 31.93 4.96 29.38
N THR A 121 32.79 5.92 29.67
CA THR A 121 32.92 7.17 28.92
C THR A 121 34.38 7.33 28.51
N HIS A 122 34.65 7.81 27.30
CA HIS A 122 36.01 7.94 26.75
C HIS A 122 36.85 6.66 26.90
N ASN A 123 36.22 5.50 26.73
CA ASN A 123 36.80 4.16 26.89
C ASN A 123 37.28 3.77 28.30
N VAL A 124 37.00 4.56 29.30
CA VAL A 124 37.33 4.26 30.72
C VAL A 124 36.06 3.91 31.52
N PRO A 125 36.17 3.04 32.55
CA PRO A 125 35.07 2.78 33.48
C PRO A 125 34.58 4.06 34.14
N ALA A 126 33.25 4.27 34.16
CA ALA A 126 32.66 5.47 34.72
C ALA A 126 31.67 5.13 35.87
N GLN A 127 30.51 4.54 35.53
CA GLN A 127 29.45 4.29 36.50
C GLN A 127 28.81 2.93 36.29
N LEU A 128 28.14 2.42 37.31
CA LEU A 128 27.30 1.22 37.19
C LEU A 128 25.99 1.52 36.46
N SER A 129 25.62 0.61 35.65
CA SER A 129 24.33 0.60 34.92
C SER A 129 23.81 -0.82 34.85
N SER A 130 22.72 -1.08 34.08
CA SER A 130 22.26 -2.43 33.82
C SER A 130 22.11 -2.69 32.32
N VAL A 131 22.15 -3.96 31.96
CA VAL A 131 21.91 -4.41 30.58
C VAL A 131 20.48 -4.04 30.18
N GLY A 132 19.49 -4.26 31.05
CA GLY A 132 18.10 -3.88 30.82
C GLY A 132 17.95 -2.39 30.50
N ARG A 133 18.62 -1.50 31.25
CA ARG A 133 18.60 -0.06 30.96
C ARG A 133 19.17 0.27 29.56
N ARG A 134 20.23 -0.39 29.14
CA ARG A 134 20.79 -0.18 27.80
C ARG A 134 19.83 -0.64 26.70
N LEU A 135 19.15 -1.76 26.92
CA LEU A 135 18.12 -2.24 25.99
C LEU A 135 16.91 -1.29 25.94
N ALA A 136 16.51 -0.74 27.09
CA ALA A 136 15.43 0.24 27.18
C ALA A 136 15.69 1.50 26.35
N MET A 137 16.94 1.99 26.32
CA MET A 137 17.31 3.16 25.50
C MET A 137 17.06 2.91 24.02
N PHE A 138 17.41 1.72 23.49
CA PHE A 138 17.07 1.36 22.10
C PHE A 138 15.58 1.22 21.88
N GLY A 139 14.86 0.67 22.88
CA GLY A 139 13.40 0.57 22.86
C GLY A 139 12.71 1.92 22.79
N GLU A 140 13.19 2.91 23.50
CA GLU A 140 12.68 4.29 23.49
C GLU A 140 12.80 4.92 22.10
N GLU A 141 13.97 4.80 21.45
CA GLU A 141 14.16 5.31 20.08
C GLU A 141 13.21 4.65 19.07
N VAL A 142 13.05 3.32 19.17
CA VAL A 142 12.11 2.58 18.29
C VAL A 142 10.66 2.96 18.59
N LEU A 143 10.30 3.21 19.84
CA LEU A 143 8.96 3.64 20.24
C LEU A 143 8.62 5.02 19.66
N LEU A 144 9.53 5.99 19.75
CA LEU A 144 9.36 7.31 19.13
C LEU A 144 9.18 7.19 17.60
N GLY A 145 9.95 6.32 16.96
CA GLY A 145 9.78 6.02 15.53
C GLY A 145 8.42 5.39 15.20
N LEU A 146 7.91 4.51 16.08
CA LEU A 146 6.59 3.90 15.92
C LEU A 146 5.46 4.94 16.03
N GLU A 147 5.55 5.87 16.99
CA GLU A 147 4.58 6.96 17.14
C GLU A 147 4.51 7.83 15.88
N GLN A 148 5.66 8.17 15.29
CA GLN A 148 5.71 8.92 14.03
C GLN A 148 5.12 8.10 12.86
N LEU A 149 5.39 6.80 12.82
CA LEU A 149 4.84 5.91 11.81
C LEU A 149 3.30 5.82 11.91
N ASP A 150 2.76 5.76 13.13
CA ASP A 150 1.32 5.70 13.36
C ASP A 150 0.63 6.99 12.90
N LEU A 151 1.16 8.15 13.23
CA LEU A 151 0.67 9.45 12.74
C LEU A 151 0.72 9.54 11.21
N PHE A 152 1.81 9.03 10.61
CA PHE A 152 1.94 9.03 9.15
C PHE A 152 0.94 8.09 8.46
N ILE A 153 0.71 6.89 9.02
CA ILE A 153 -0.29 5.95 8.50
C ILE A 153 -1.70 6.54 8.59
N GLU A 154 -2.03 7.20 9.71
CA GLU A 154 -3.34 7.81 9.93
C GLU A 154 -3.62 8.96 8.95
N SER A 155 -2.61 9.77 8.66
CA SER A 155 -2.71 10.92 7.76
C SER A 155 -2.27 10.63 6.32
N TYR A 156 -2.05 9.35 5.95
CA TYR A 156 -1.46 8.99 4.66
C TYR A 156 -2.33 9.48 3.48
N PRO A 157 -1.80 10.34 2.60
CA PRO A 157 -2.58 10.94 1.54
C PRO A 157 -2.82 9.96 0.39
N LEU A 158 -4.05 9.88 -0.11
CA LEU A 158 -4.36 9.22 -1.38
C LEU A 158 -4.55 10.29 -2.46
N ARG A 159 -4.10 9.98 -3.68
CA ARG A 159 -4.19 10.92 -4.80
C ARG A 159 -5.63 11.21 -5.20
N GLY A 160 -6.50 10.21 -5.19
CA GLY A 160 -7.85 10.28 -5.75
C GLY A 160 -7.86 10.37 -7.29
N LEU A 161 -9.04 10.59 -7.86
CA LEU A 161 -9.25 10.70 -9.30
C LEU A 161 -9.10 12.16 -9.73
N LYS A 162 -8.25 12.44 -10.73
CA LYS A 162 -7.94 13.81 -11.19
C LYS A 162 -8.11 13.99 -12.69
N GLY A 163 -8.17 12.91 -13.46
CA GLY A 163 -8.18 12.96 -14.93
C GLY A 163 -6.83 13.34 -15.53
N ALA A 164 -6.78 13.54 -16.83
CA ALA A 164 -5.55 13.69 -17.60
C ALA A 164 -4.71 14.92 -17.22
N VAL A 165 -5.36 16.03 -16.87
CA VAL A 165 -4.70 17.31 -16.57
C VAL A 165 -5.11 17.90 -15.20
N GLY A 166 -5.74 17.10 -14.35
CA GLY A 166 -6.11 17.50 -12.98
C GLY A 166 -7.39 18.31 -12.85
N THR A 167 -8.11 18.55 -13.93
CA THR A 167 -9.36 19.33 -13.93
C THR A 167 -10.60 18.52 -13.61
N ARG A 168 -10.52 17.19 -13.66
CA ARG A 168 -11.65 16.25 -13.54
C ARG A 168 -12.74 16.42 -14.62
N LEU A 169 -12.43 17.14 -15.71
CA LEU A 169 -13.41 17.46 -16.74
C LEU A 169 -14.03 16.19 -17.36
N ASP A 170 -13.19 15.18 -17.62
CA ASP A 170 -13.60 13.88 -18.18
C ASP A 170 -14.53 13.06 -17.26
N ILE A 171 -14.61 13.44 -15.97
CA ILE A 171 -15.45 12.77 -14.96
C ILE A 171 -16.78 13.54 -14.79
N LEU A 172 -16.80 14.83 -15.13
CA LEU A 172 -17.95 15.70 -14.95
C LEU A 172 -18.86 15.77 -16.19
N GLN A 173 -18.41 15.24 -17.33
CA GLN A 173 -19.17 15.13 -18.57
C GLN A 173 -19.87 13.77 -18.69
#